data_3a2522f3c341bb1df7878bf7281fb031
#
_entry.id   3a2522f3c341bb1df7878bf7281fb031
#
_cell.length_a   1.000
_cell.length_b   1.000
_cell.length_c   1.000
_cell.angle_alpha   90.00
_cell.angle_beta   90.00
_cell.angle_gamma   90.00
#
_symmetry.space_group_name_H-M   'P 1'
#
loop_
_entity.id
_entity.type
_entity.pdbx_description
1 polymer ?
#
loop_
_entity_poly.entity_id
_entity_poly.type
_entity_poly.pdbx_seq_one_letter_code
_entity_poly.pdbx_strand_id
1 'polypeptide(L)'
;SRFSLELYKSVFVNHHLQIYLLNSIIVAVGAMILTVVIAFPAVYAFARINFKFKKIWKNVILLANMFPLIAIVTPMFIIFRQLHLLNTYLGLILPSVILTLPMAIWTLIAFIKTLPYELEEAARIDGARRRDILLKVVFPLSAPGIFTTAIIAFISSCKDFSTKPFSDKPAFRAATATWLWNKGVSRTLNFPEYGFTGATPSS
;
A
#
# COMPACT_ATOMS: atom_id res chain seq x y z
N SER A 1 -33.36 18.58 -12.41
CA SER A 1 -32.45 17.56 -11.83
C SER A 1 -33.18 16.78 -10.75
N ARG A 2 -33.84 15.68 -11.16
CA ARG A 2 -34.39 14.72 -10.22
C ARG A 2 -33.24 13.80 -9.77
N PHE A 3 -32.75 14.00 -8.56
CA PHE A 3 -31.99 12.97 -7.85
C PHE A 3 -32.93 11.79 -7.63
N SER A 4 -32.90 10.79 -8.49
CA SER A 4 -33.79 9.65 -8.35
C SER A 4 -33.14 8.64 -7.39
N LEU A 5 -33.73 8.50 -6.23
CA LEU A 5 -33.40 7.44 -5.25
C LEU A 5 -33.48 6.02 -5.88
N GLU A 6 -34.20 5.87 -6.98
CA GLU A 6 -34.27 4.65 -7.78
C GLU A 6 -32.93 4.26 -8.42
N LEU A 7 -32.12 5.24 -8.86
CA LEU A 7 -30.77 5.01 -9.37
C LEU A 7 -29.86 4.43 -8.28
N TYR A 8 -29.95 4.92 -7.05
CA TYR A 8 -29.22 4.37 -5.92
C TYR A 8 -29.68 2.95 -5.57
N LYS A 9 -30.97 2.68 -5.56
CA LYS A 9 -31.51 1.34 -5.35
C LYS A 9 -31.08 0.35 -6.43
N SER A 10 -31.09 0.74 -7.69
CA SER A 10 -30.71 -0.13 -8.81
C SER A 10 -29.22 -0.47 -8.79
N VAL A 11 -28.36 0.47 -8.39
CA VAL A 11 -26.91 0.26 -8.23
C VAL A 11 -26.62 -0.67 -7.05
N PHE A 12 -27.35 -0.52 -5.93
CA PHE A 12 -27.16 -1.36 -4.75
C PHE A 12 -27.63 -2.81 -4.96
N VAL A 13 -28.74 -3.01 -5.68
CA VAL A 13 -29.37 -4.33 -5.85
C VAL A 13 -28.82 -5.09 -7.05
N ASN A 14 -28.55 -4.42 -8.17
CA ASN A 14 -28.23 -5.08 -9.45
C ASN A 14 -26.74 -5.31 -9.70
N HIS A 15 -25.80 -4.71 -8.93
CA HIS A 15 -24.37 -4.76 -9.24
C HIS A 15 -23.48 -5.43 -8.20
N HIS A 16 -24.02 -6.26 -7.29
CA HIS A 16 -23.21 -6.92 -6.25
C HIS A 16 -22.25 -5.95 -5.49
N LEU A 17 -22.65 -4.67 -5.41
CA LEU A 17 -21.85 -3.60 -4.83
C LEU A 17 -21.41 -3.92 -3.39
N GLN A 18 -22.25 -4.65 -2.66
CA GLN A 18 -21.98 -5.09 -1.29
C GLN A 18 -20.73 -5.98 -1.21
N ILE A 19 -20.56 -6.90 -2.16
CA ILE A 19 -19.40 -7.82 -2.20
C ILE A 19 -18.12 -7.03 -2.51
N TYR A 20 -18.21 -6.09 -3.46
CA TYR A 20 -17.06 -5.25 -3.81
C TYR A 20 -16.64 -4.32 -2.65
N LEU A 21 -17.62 -3.75 -1.95
CA LEU A 21 -17.35 -2.92 -0.76
C LEU A 21 -16.70 -3.73 0.36
N LEU A 22 -17.22 -4.93 0.66
CA LEU A 22 -16.62 -5.80 1.66
C LEU A 22 -15.19 -6.19 1.30
N ASN A 23 -14.95 -6.58 0.05
CA ASN A 23 -13.60 -6.91 -0.40
C ASN A 23 -12.64 -5.72 -0.29
N SER A 24 -13.10 -4.51 -0.65
CA SER A 24 -12.29 -3.29 -0.51
C SER A 24 -11.96 -2.98 0.95
N ILE A 25 -12.93 -3.17 1.86
CA ILE A 25 -12.71 -2.96 3.29
C ILE A 25 -11.72 -3.99 3.84
N ILE A 26 -11.85 -5.26 3.48
CA ILE A 26 -10.93 -6.33 3.92
C ILE A 26 -9.50 -6.02 3.48
N VAL A 27 -9.32 -5.62 2.21
CA VAL A 27 -8.01 -5.27 1.68
C VAL A 27 -7.45 -4.02 2.37
N ALA A 28 -8.26 -2.98 2.54
CA ALA A 28 -7.83 -1.73 3.15
C ALA A 28 -7.46 -1.91 4.62
N VAL A 29 -8.25 -2.68 5.39
CA VAL A 29 -7.95 -3.00 6.79
C VAL A 29 -6.70 -3.88 6.89
N GLY A 30 -6.56 -4.88 6.02
CA GLY A 30 -5.36 -5.73 5.97
C GLY A 30 -4.10 -4.92 5.65
N ALA A 31 -4.16 -4.02 4.66
CA ALA A 31 -3.07 -3.14 4.30
C ALA A 31 -2.73 -2.16 5.43
N MET A 32 -3.73 -1.56 6.06
CA MET A 32 -3.58 -0.67 7.21
C MET A 32 -2.83 -1.36 8.36
N ILE A 33 -3.32 -2.53 8.79
CA ILE A 33 -2.71 -3.27 9.89
C ILE A 33 -1.27 -3.65 9.56
N LEU A 34 -1.03 -4.21 8.38
CA LEU A 34 0.29 -4.65 7.97
C LEU A 34 1.27 -3.46 7.84
N THR A 35 0.81 -2.32 7.32
CA THR A 35 1.60 -1.09 7.25
C THR A 35 2.01 -0.62 8.63
N VAL A 36 1.08 -0.56 9.59
CA VAL A 36 1.39 -0.13 10.96
C VAL A 36 2.34 -1.10 11.65
N VAL A 37 2.11 -2.40 11.54
CA VAL A 37 2.94 -3.44 12.15
C VAL A 37 4.39 -3.39 11.65
N ILE A 38 4.59 -3.12 10.36
CA ILE A 38 5.93 -3.00 9.77
C ILE A 38 6.54 -1.61 10.07
N ALA A 39 5.76 -0.54 9.93
CA ALA A 39 6.25 0.83 10.09
C ALA A 39 6.65 1.12 11.54
N PHE A 40 5.88 0.67 12.53
CA PHE A 40 6.10 1.04 13.92
C PHE A 40 7.50 0.66 14.45
N PRO A 41 7.97 -0.60 14.36
CA PRO A 41 9.33 -0.95 14.80
C PRO A 41 10.42 -0.27 13.96
N ALA A 42 10.20 -0.09 12.66
CA ALA A 42 11.13 0.63 11.80
C ALA A 42 11.26 2.09 12.23
N VAL A 43 10.15 2.76 12.50
CA VAL A 43 10.12 4.15 12.95
C VAL A 43 10.80 4.32 14.30
N TYR A 44 10.58 3.41 15.24
CA TYR A 44 11.28 3.43 16.53
C TYR A 44 12.80 3.35 16.34
N ALA A 45 13.27 2.47 15.45
CA ALA A 45 14.69 2.39 15.12
C ALA A 45 15.19 3.72 14.50
N PHE A 46 14.45 4.31 13.58
CA PHE A 46 14.80 5.60 12.97
C PHE A 46 14.69 6.80 13.92
N ALA A 47 13.81 6.78 14.89
CA ALA A 47 13.66 7.88 15.84
C ALA A 47 14.71 7.81 16.95
N ARG A 48 14.90 6.65 17.57
CA ARG A 48 15.60 6.45 18.83
C ARG A 48 16.98 5.78 18.75
N ILE A 49 17.21 4.97 17.71
CA ILE A 49 18.50 4.27 17.59
C ILE A 49 19.43 5.06 16.66
N ASN A 50 20.66 5.25 17.12
CA ASN A 50 21.72 5.81 16.28
C ASN A 50 22.48 4.65 15.59
N PHE A 51 22.33 4.55 14.26
CA PHE A 51 23.06 3.59 13.46
C PHE A 51 23.75 4.27 12.27
N LYS A 52 24.81 3.60 11.77
CA LYS A 52 25.79 4.14 10.82
C LYS A 52 25.05 4.53 9.56
N PHE A 53 24.45 4.81 8.86
CA PHE A 53 23.77 5.21 7.63
C PHE A 53 22.31 5.68 7.83
N LYS A 54 21.92 6.02 9.07
CA LYS A 54 20.57 6.50 9.39
C LYS A 54 20.09 7.62 8.45
N LYS A 55 20.97 8.59 8.13
CA LYS A 55 20.65 9.74 7.25
C LYS A 55 20.39 9.28 5.80
N ILE A 56 21.20 8.33 5.31
CA ILE A 56 21.05 7.80 3.96
C ILE A 56 19.71 7.06 3.82
N TRP A 57 19.40 6.16 4.76
CA TRP A 57 18.13 5.43 4.74
C TRP A 57 16.90 6.34 4.82
N LYS A 58 16.95 7.41 5.63
CA LYS A 58 15.88 8.41 5.64
C LYS A 58 15.69 9.08 4.28
N ASN A 59 16.78 9.45 3.63
CA ASN A 59 16.72 10.06 2.30
C ASN A 59 16.19 9.07 1.25
N VAL A 60 16.58 7.79 1.33
CA VAL A 60 16.05 6.74 0.44
C VAL A 60 14.53 6.58 0.59
N ILE A 61 14.03 6.56 1.83
CA ILE A 61 12.59 6.50 2.10
C ILE A 61 11.87 7.76 1.55
N LEU A 62 12.51 8.92 1.66
CA LEU A 62 11.96 10.16 1.10
C LEU A 62 11.91 10.11 -0.44
N LEU A 63 12.98 9.65 -1.07
CA LEU A 63 13.05 9.50 -2.53
C LEU A 63 12.01 8.50 -3.04
N ALA A 64 11.72 7.44 -2.27
CA ALA A 64 10.69 6.47 -2.62
C ALA A 64 9.30 7.11 -2.76
N ASN A 65 8.99 8.15 -1.97
CA ASN A 65 7.75 8.91 -2.10
C ASN A 65 7.68 9.77 -3.38
N MET A 66 8.81 10.12 -3.95
CA MET A 66 8.88 10.94 -5.18
C MET A 66 8.86 10.09 -6.45
N PHE A 67 8.95 8.78 -6.30
CA PHE A 67 8.97 7.90 -7.47
C PHE A 67 7.58 7.84 -8.14
N PRO A 68 7.50 7.98 -9.47
CA PRO A 68 6.22 7.92 -10.16
C PRO A 68 5.61 6.53 -10.03
N LEU A 69 4.38 6.47 -9.54
CA LEU A 69 3.63 5.23 -9.27
C LEU A 69 3.62 4.29 -10.49
N ILE A 70 3.46 4.84 -11.70
CA ILE A 70 3.40 4.08 -12.95
C ILE A 70 4.70 3.29 -13.19
N ALA A 71 5.86 3.85 -12.84
CA ALA A 71 7.14 3.18 -13.02
C ALA A 71 7.31 1.94 -12.12
N ILE A 72 6.66 1.94 -10.95
CA ILE A 72 6.72 0.83 -9.99
C ILE A 72 5.72 -0.27 -10.33
N VAL A 73 4.56 0.10 -10.87
CA VAL A 73 3.45 -0.83 -11.13
C VAL A 73 3.85 -1.95 -12.10
N THR A 74 4.58 -1.61 -13.17
CA THR A 74 4.98 -2.60 -14.20
C THR A 74 5.89 -3.71 -13.67
N PRO A 75 7.05 -3.42 -13.04
CA PRO A 75 7.91 -4.47 -12.49
C PRO A 75 7.23 -5.25 -11.36
N MET A 76 6.41 -4.59 -10.56
CA MET A 76 5.67 -5.22 -9.47
C MET A 76 4.69 -6.27 -9.98
N PHE A 77 3.99 -5.98 -11.08
CA PHE A 77 3.09 -6.96 -11.71
C PHE A 77 3.82 -8.21 -12.17
N ILE A 78 4.97 -8.07 -12.79
CA ILE A 78 5.75 -9.21 -13.28
C ILE A 78 6.11 -10.13 -12.11
N ILE A 79 6.55 -9.54 -10.99
CA ILE A 79 6.89 -10.28 -9.77
C ILE A 79 5.66 -10.99 -9.21
N PHE A 80 4.52 -10.30 -9.07
CA PHE A 80 3.29 -10.89 -8.52
C PHE A 80 2.71 -11.99 -9.43
N ARG A 81 2.87 -11.85 -10.74
CA ARG A 81 2.49 -12.88 -11.69
C ARG A 81 3.35 -14.14 -11.52
N GLN A 82 4.66 -14.01 -11.39
CA GLN A 82 5.58 -15.13 -11.17
C GLN A 82 5.30 -15.85 -9.84
N LEU A 83 4.90 -15.10 -8.81
CA LEU A 83 4.55 -15.63 -7.49
C LEU A 83 3.12 -16.19 -7.42
N HIS A 84 2.35 -16.19 -8.53
CA HIS A 84 0.94 -16.60 -8.55
C HIS A 84 0.05 -15.87 -7.53
N LEU A 85 0.40 -14.62 -7.18
CA LEU A 85 -0.34 -13.79 -6.23
C LEU A 85 -1.43 -12.93 -6.88
N LEU A 86 -1.57 -12.99 -8.22
CA LEU A 86 -2.64 -12.29 -8.92
C LEU A 86 -4.01 -12.83 -8.49
N ASN A 87 -4.98 -11.93 -8.32
CA ASN A 87 -6.34 -12.23 -7.87
C ASN A 87 -6.45 -12.84 -6.45
N THR A 88 -5.43 -12.66 -5.61
CA THR A 88 -5.47 -13.01 -4.20
C THR A 88 -5.55 -11.75 -3.33
N TYR A 89 -6.08 -11.87 -2.10
CA TYR A 89 -6.08 -10.76 -1.15
C TYR A 89 -4.67 -10.26 -0.84
N LEU A 90 -3.69 -11.16 -0.74
CA LEU A 90 -2.27 -10.79 -0.53
C LEU A 90 -1.72 -10.02 -1.72
N GLY A 91 -2.07 -10.39 -2.95
CA GLY A 91 -1.70 -9.67 -4.16
C GLY A 91 -2.26 -8.25 -4.25
N LEU A 92 -3.30 -7.93 -3.46
CA LEU A 92 -3.88 -6.60 -3.34
C LEU A 92 -3.31 -5.84 -2.12
N ILE A 93 -3.13 -6.52 -1.00
CA ILE A 93 -2.62 -5.93 0.26
C ILE A 93 -1.15 -5.51 0.11
N LEU A 94 -0.29 -6.38 -0.42
CA LEU A 94 1.16 -6.11 -0.50
C LEU A 94 1.50 -4.85 -1.31
N PRO A 95 0.96 -4.63 -2.52
CA PRO A 95 1.18 -3.38 -3.25
C PRO A 95 0.76 -2.14 -2.46
N SER A 96 -0.42 -2.18 -1.83
CA SER A 96 -0.89 -1.07 -1.00
C SER A 96 0.07 -0.77 0.15
N VAL A 97 0.57 -1.80 0.83
CA VAL A 97 1.56 -1.64 1.90
C VAL A 97 2.84 -1.01 1.37
N ILE A 98 3.40 -1.53 0.26
CA ILE A 98 4.64 -1.03 -0.32
C ILE A 98 4.52 0.47 -0.66
N LEU A 99 3.39 0.89 -1.21
CA LEU A 99 3.16 2.28 -1.60
C LEU A 99 2.88 3.22 -0.43
N THR A 100 2.21 2.74 0.62
CA THR A 100 1.86 3.57 1.77
C THR A 100 2.95 3.61 2.85
N LEU A 101 3.81 2.60 2.89
CA LEU A 101 4.86 2.44 3.91
C LEU A 101 5.80 3.66 4.04
N PRO A 102 6.33 4.26 2.95
CA PRO A 102 7.20 5.41 3.07
C PRO A 102 6.53 6.60 3.75
N MET A 103 5.28 6.90 3.38
CA MET A 103 4.51 7.99 3.99
C MET A 103 4.18 7.70 5.46
N ALA A 104 3.80 6.46 5.77
CA ALA A 104 3.52 6.00 7.12
C ALA A 104 4.75 6.17 8.03
N ILE A 105 5.94 5.77 7.55
CA ILE A 105 7.19 5.92 8.29
C ILE A 105 7.48 7.40 8.58
N TRP A 106 7.34 8.29 7.61
CA TRP A 106 7.60 9.72 7.81
C TRP A 106 6.64 10.34 8.82
N THR A 107 5.36 10.06 8.72
CA THR A 107 4.33 10.57 9.64
C THR A 107 4.61 10.10 11.06
N LEU A 108 4.89 8.81 11.26
CA LEU A 108 5.19 8.26 12.58
C LEU A 108 6.53 8.74 13.14
N ILE A 109 7.57 8.93 12.34
CA ILE A 109 8.86 9.50 12.79
C ILE A 109 8.64 10.90 13.36
N ALA A 110 7.86 11.73 12.67
CA ALA A 110 7.55 13.07 13.13
C ALA A 110 6.87 13.03 14.50
N PHE A 111 5.89 12.11 14.66
CA PHE A 111 5.16 11.96 15.92
C PHE A 111 6.03 11.41 17.07
N ILE A 112 6.79 10.31 16.84
CA ILE A 112 7.63 9.72 17.90
C ILE A 112 8.72 10.69 18.39
N LYS A 113 9.18 11.61 17.55
CA LYS A 113 10.13 12.63 17.96
C LYS A 113 9.56 13.67 18.93
N THR A 114 8.25 13.86 18.98
CA THR A 114 7.60 14.77 19.94
C THR A 114 7.46 14.14 21.33
N LEU A 115 7.61 12.82 21.44
CA LEU A 115 7.51 12.14 22.72
C LEU A 115 8.77 12.38 23.57
N PRO A 116 8.62 12.70 24.87
CA PRO A 116 9.74 12.90 25.79
C PRO A 116 10.60 11.65 25.90
N TYR A 117 11.92 11.83 25.80
CA TYR A 117 12.86 10.70 25.88
C TYR A 117 13.03 10.19 27.30
N GLU A 118 12.76 11.05 28.28
CA GLU A 118 12.87 10.82 29.73
C GLU A 118 12.03 9.62 30.17
N LEU A 119 10.88 9.39 29.54
CA LEU A 119 10.01 8.25 29.83
C LEU A 119 10.65 6.90 29.43
N GLU A 120 11.38 6.89 28.35
CA GLU A 120 12.11 5.71 27.92
C GLU A 120 13.34 5.46 28.79
N GLU A 121 13.98 6.54 29.25
CA GLU A 121 15.13 6.49 30.14
C GLU A 121 14.73 5.96 31.53
N ALA A 122 13.63 6.48 32.09
CA ALA A 122 13.07 5.96 33.35
C ALA A 122 12.76 4.47 33.28
N ALA A 123 12.06 4.04 32.22
CA ALA A 123 11.77 2.60 32.03
C ALA A 123 13.05 1.77 31.87
N ARG A 124 14.11 2.33 31.33
CA ARG A 124 15.41 1.65 31.21
C ARG A 124 16.12 1.51 32.55
N ILE A 125 16.02 2.52 33.41
CA ILE A 125 16.52 2.47 34.78
C ILE A 125 15.79 1.41 35.59
N ASP A 126 14.48 1.24 35.36
CA ASP A 126 13.65 0.19 35.95
C ASP A 126 13.95 -1.22 35.40
N GLY A 127 14.97 -1.36 34.53
CA GLY A 127 15.40 -2.65 33.99
C GLY A 127 14.58 -3.16 32.82
N ALA A 128 13.70 -2.35 32.22
CA ALA A 128 12.90 -2.77 31.08
C ALA A 128 13.78 -3.06 29.85
N ARG A 129 13.50 -4.18 29.17
CA ARG A 129 14.15 -4.52 27.91
C ARG A 129 13.64 -3.60 26.78
N ARG A 130 14.42 -3.44 25.72
CA ARG A 130 14.02 -2.59 24.55
C ARG A 130 12.65 -2.96 23.96
N ARG A 131 12.27 -4.23 23.97
CA ARG A 131 10.95 -4.68 23.52
C ARG A 131 9.83 -4.20 24.46
N ASP A 132 10.09 -4.25 25.77
CA ASP A 132 9.13 -3.80 26.79
C ASP A 132 8.92 -2.29 26.68
N ILE A 133 9.99 -1.51 26.50
CA ILE A 133 9.92 -0.07 26.28
C ILE A 133 9.11 0.23 25.03
N LEU A 134 9.38 -0.48 23.91
CA LEU A 134 8.66 -0.30 22.65
C LEU A 134 7.16 -0.58 22.80
N LEU A 135 6.79 -1.72 23.41
CA LEU A 135 5.41 -2.18 23.45
C LEU A 135 4.60 -1.62 24.62
N LYS A 136 5.23 -1.38 25.77
CA LYS A 136 4.52 -0.95 26.99
C LYS A 136 4.59 0.56 27.25
N VAL A 137 5.60 1.24 26.70
CA VAL A 137 5.79 2.69 26.90
C VAL A 137 5.51 3.44 25.59
N VAL A 138 6.29 3.18 24.54
CA VAL A 138 6.23 3.96 23.30
C VAL A 138 4.96 3.70 22.53
N PHE A 139 4.52 2.43 22.43
CA PHE A 139 3.31 2.08 21.67
C PHE A 139 2.04 2.77 22.19
N PRO A 140 1.67 2.67 23.48
CA PRO A 140 0.48 3.36 23.98
C PRO A 140 0.61 4.89 23.92
N LEU A 141 1.80 5.41 24.15
CA LEU A 141 2.05 6.86 24.10
C LEU A 141 1.98 7.41 22.68
N SER A 142 2.35 6.59 21.68
CA SER A 142 2.26 6.93 20.26
C SER A 142 0.89 6.59 19.61
N ALA A 143 -0.07 6.11 20.40
CA ALA A 143 -1.40 5.72 19.89
C ALA A 143 -2.04 6.79 18.99
N PRO A 144 -2.08 8.10 19.32
CA PRO A 144 -2.66 9.11 18.43
C PRO A 144 -1.95 9.18 17.07
N GLY A 145 -0.62 9.09 17.05
CA GLY A 145 0.16 9.06 15.81
C GLY A 145 -0.07 7.78 15.00
N ILE A 146 -0.22 6.64 15.68
CA ILE A 146 -0.55 5.36 15.05
C ILE A 146 -1.95 5.43 14.42
N PHE A 147 -2.95 5.96 15.12
CA PHE A 147 -4.30 6.13 14.58
C PHE A 147 -4.31 7.04 13.35
N THR A 148 -3.62 8.17 13.40
CA THR A 148 -3.52 9.10 12.25
C THR A 148 -2.90 8.38 11.05
N THR A 149 -1.82 7.66 11.26
CA THR A 149 -1.13 6.90 10.19
C THR A 149 -2.00 5.76 9.66
N ALA A 150 -2.71 5.07 10.53
CA ALA A 150 -3.64 4.01 10.17
C ALA A 150 -4.77 4.53 9.27
N ILE A 151 -5.36 5.68 9.62
CA ILE A 151 -6.41 6.33 8.82
C ILE A 151 -5.87 6.73 7.44
N ILE A 152 -4.67 7.33 7.37
CA ILE A 152 -4.03 7.70 6.11
C ILE A 152 -3.79 6.44 5.23
N ALA A 153 -3.26 5.36 5.81
CA ALA A 153 -3.04 4.10 5.11
C ALA A 153 -4.35 3.48 4.61
N PHE A 154 -5.40 3.51 5.44
CA PHE A 154 -6.73 3.03 5.07
C PHE A 154 -7.32 3.81 3.89
N ILE A 155 -7.33 5.14 3.96
CA ILE A 155 -7.86 6.01 2.89
C ILE A 155 -7.06 5.83 1.60
N SER A 156 -5.73 5.74 1.67
CA SER A 156 -4.88 5.51 0.50
C SER A 156 -5.21 4.16 -0.14
N SER A 157 -5.34 3.11 0.65
CA SER A 157 -5.70 1.78 0.15
C SER A 157 -7.09 1.75 -0.46
N CYS A 158 -8.08 2.45 0.10
CA CYS A 158 -9.41 2.57 -0.49
C CYS A 158 -9.40 3.28 -1.84
N LYS A 159 -8.56 4.29 -2.02
CA LYS A 159 -8.43 5.02 -3.30
C LYS A 159 -7.76 4.18 -4.37
N ASP A 160 -6.72 3.44 -4.00
CA ASP A 160 -5.94 2.65 -4.93
C ASP A 160 -6.70 1.42 -5.44
N PHE A 161 -7.60 0.88 -4.63
CA PHE A 161 -8.36 -0.34 -4.92
C PHE A 161 -9.87 -0.10 -5.07
N SER A 162 -10.26 0.86 -5.88
CA SER A 162 -11.66 1.00 -6.32
C SER A 162 -12.11 -0.29 -7.03
N THR A 163 -12.90 -1.09 -6.33
CA THR A 163 -13.82 -2.16 -6.76
C THR A 163 -13.38 -3.21 -7.83
N LYS A 164 -12.29 -3.03 -8.53
CA LYS A 164 -11.82 -4.00 -9.55
C LYS A 164 -10.48 -4.60 -9.17
N PRO A 165 -10.23 -5.87 -9.55
CA PRO A 165 -8.92 -6.50 -9.40
C PRO A 165 -7.83 -5.61 -10.00
N PHE A 166 -6.64 -5.65 -9.41
CA PHE A 166 -5.49 -4.86 -9.86
C PHE A 166 -5.19 -5.02 -11.36
N SER A 167 -5.48 -6.21 -11.91
CA SER A 167 -5.36 -6.53 -13.32
C SER A 167 -6.30 -5.72 -14.24
N ASP A 168 -7.43 -5.24 -13.72
CA ASP A 168 -8.45 -4.53 -14.51
C ASP A 168 -8.29 -3.01 -14.52
N LYS A 169 -7.34 -2.46 -13.79
CA LYS A 169 -7.09 -1.01 -13.80
C LYS A 169 -6.55 -0.57 -15.18
N PRO A 170 -7.11 0.49 -15.79
CA PRO A 170 -6.71 0.92 -17.12
C PRO A 170 -5.22 1.31 -17.21
N ALA A 171 -4.67 1.93 -16.17
CA ALA A 171 -3.25 2.25 -16.09
C ALA A 171 -2.37 1.00 -16.08
N PHE A 172 -2.82 -0.05 -15.40
CA PHE A 172 -2.14 -1.32 -15.32
C PHE A 172 -2.22 -2.11 -16.64
N ARG A 173 -3.41 -2.15 -17.26
CA ARG A 173 -3.58 -2.74 -18.59
C ARG A 173 -2.72 -2.03 -19.63
N ALA A 174 -2.66 -0.69 -19.61
CA ALA A 174 -1.81 0.08 -20.50
C ALA A 174 -0.31 -0.20 -20.29
N ALA A 175 0.15 -0.26 -19.04
CA ALA A 175 1.55 -0.56 -18.72
C ALA A 175 1.96 -1.98 -19.13
N THR A 176 1.08 -2.97 -18.89
CA THR A 176 1.30 -4.35 -19.35
C THR A 176 1.26 -4.48 -20.86
N ALA A 177 0.35 -3.77 -21.51
CA ALA A 177 0.24 -3.72 -22.95
C ALA A 177 1.52 -3.17 -23.59
N THR A 178 2.02 -2.05 -23.09
CA THR A 178 3.27 -1.42 -23.58
C THR A 178 4.48 -2.32 -23.37
N TRP A 179 4.55 -3.00 -22.22
CA TRP A 179 5.65 -3.92 -21.92
C TRP A 179 5.61 -5.16 -22.82
N LEU A 180 4.44 -5.76 -23.02
CA LEU A 180 4.26 -6.92 -23.91
C LEU A 180 4.59 -6.56 -25.37
N TRP A 181 4.19 -5.37 -25.79
CA TRP A 181 4.55 -4.83 -27.11
C TRP A 181 6.06 -4.69 -27.27
N ASN A 182 6.74 -4.11 -26.31
CA ASN A 182 8.19 -3.86 -26.36
C ASN A 182 9.02 -5.15 -26.29
N LYS A 183 8.46 -6.23 -25.70
CA LYS A 183 9.08 -7.57 -25.67
C LYS A 183 8.76 -8.42 -26.89
N GLY A 184 7.98 -7.94 -27.85
CA GLY A 184 7.58 -8.68 -29.04
C GLY A 184 6.64 -9.86 -28.77
N VAL A 185 6.21 -10.05 -27.52
CA VAL A 185 5.35 -11.16 -27.10
C VAL A 185 3.94 -11.01 -27.66
N SER A 186 3.50 -9.77 -27.91
CA SER A 186 2.18 -9.49 -28.49
C SER A 186 2.01 -9.94 -29.94
N ARG A 187 3.10 -10.20 -30.66
CA ARG A 187 3.03 -10.67 -32.06
C ARG A 187 2.65 -12.15 -32.17
N THR A 188 2.84 -12.92 -31.11
CA THR A 188 2.65 -14.37 -31.12
C THR A 188 1.46 -14.86 -30.30
N LEU A 189 0.90 -14.01 -29.44
CA LEU A 189 -0.19 -14.40 -28.54
C LEU A 189 -1.36 -13.43 -28.65
N ASN A 190 -2.54 -13.98 -28.91
CA ASN A 190 -3.78 -13.24 -28.94
C ASN A 190 -4.28 -13.08 -27.50
N PHE A 191 -4.26 -11.86 -26.98
CA PHE A 191 -4.75 -11.53 -25.64
C PHE A 191 -5.97 -10.59 -25.74
N PRO A 192 -7.16 -11.12 -26.04
CA PRO A 192 -8.38 -10.32 -26.15
C PRO A 192 -8.73 -9.59 -24.85
N GLU A 193 -8.34 -10.16 -23.70
CA GLU A 193 -8.57 -9.55 -22.37
C GLU A 193 -7.81 -8.23 -22.17
N TYR A 194 -6.73 -8.00 -22.93
CA TYR A 194 -5.92 -6.76 -22.84
C TYR A 194 -6.16 -5.81 -24.01
N GLY A 195 -7.16 -6.10 -24.86
CA GLY A 195 -7.50 -5.26 -26.02
C GLY A 195 -6.59 -5.49 -27.25
N PHE A 196 -5.76 -6.52 -27.25
CA PHE A 196 -4.98 -6.93 -28.39
C PHE A 196 -5.76 -7.97 -29.21
N THR A 197 -6.55 -7.52 -30.14
CA THR A 197 -6.99 -8.36 -31.26
C THR A 197 -5.86 -8.36 -32.28
N GLY A 198 -5.27 -9.53 -32.52
CA GLY A 198 -4.22 -9.68 -33.54
C GLY A 198 -4.76 -9.34 -34.92
N ALA A 199 -4.71 -8.05 -35.28
CA ALA A 199 -4.82 -7.64 -36.65
C ALA A 199 -3.51 -8.03 -37.33
N THR A 200 -3.48 -9.16 -38.00
CA THR A 200 -2.48 -9.41 -39.04
C THR A 200 -2.63 -8.30 -40.07
N PRO A 201 -1.59 -7.52 -40.39
CA PRO A 201 -1.65 -6.63 -41.55
C PRO A 201 -1.86 -7.53 -42.77
N SER A 202 -3.01 -7.39 -43.42
CA SER A 202 -3.27 -7.95 -44.73
C SER A 202 -2.18 -7.46 -45.67
N SER A 203 -1.41 -8.42 -46.18
CA SER A 203 -0.49 -8.28 -47.29
C SER A 203 -1.16 -7.66 -48.52
#